data_c47153f21fd6cec99588330728e642bc
#
_entry.id   c47153f21fd6cec99588330728e642bc
#
_cell.length_a   1.000
_cell.length_b   1.000
_cell.length_c   1.000
_cell.angle_alpha   90.00
_cell.angle_beta   90.00
_cell.angle_gamma   90.00
#
_symmetry.space_group_name_H-M   'P 1'
#
loop_
_entity.id
_entity.type
_entity.pdbx_description
1 polymer ?
#
loop_
_entity_poly.entity_id
_entity_poly.type
_entity_poly.pdbx_seq_one_letter_code
_entity_poly.pdbx_strand_id
1 'polypeptide(L)'
;FQIGERGGQDLRGYMVDALVKAVFLPDSAAKPWASAGCLYFSGDDPDSTDDEGWNPLWARYPQFGLSDLLIYTYDADGAGRWSNLAAPYLSAGFVPHRDARLSLMVSHLLAPENDGPGSGDQRGWYAGASYQVVLARAPLAQRDELKGHLQAELLEPGDYYARDRHTGYFLRWELCYSF
;
A
#
# COMPACT_ATOMS: atom_id res chain seq x y z
N PHE A 1 -13.06 13.23 -2.11
CA PHE A 1 -13.54 14.22 -1.14
C PHE A 1 -14.87 13.73 -0.59
N GLN A 2 -15.06 13.81 0.74
CA GLN A 2 -16.27 13.40 1.44
C GLN A 2 -16.84 14.62 2.19
N ILE A 3 -18.13 14.86 2.03
CA ILE A 3 -18.87 15.89 2.74
C ILE A 3 -20.20 15.27 3.17
N GLY A 4 -20.62 15.52 4.40
CA GLY A 4 -21.88 15.03 4.91
C GLY A 4 -21.99 15.21 6.40
N GLU A 5 -22.79 14.37 7.03
CA GLU A 5 -22.97 14.31 8.49
C GLU A 5 -22.85 12.85 8.94
N ARG A 6 -22.12 12.63 10.03
CA ARG A 6 -21.97 11.32 10.66
C ARG A 6 -22.12 11.44 12.18
N GLY A 7 -23.15 10.82 12.74
CA GLY A 7 -23.35 10.83 14.19
C GLY A 7 -23.60 12.20 14.80
N GLY A 8 -24.05 13.19 14.02
CA GLY A 8 -24.27 14.56 14.46
C GLY A 8 -23.05 15.47 14.34
N GLN A 9 -21.96 15.01 13.70
CA GLN A 9 -20.78 15.79 13.36
C GLN A 9 -20.72 16.02 11.84
N ASP A 10 -20.25 17.19 11.41
CA ASP A 10 -19.98 17.48 10.01
C ASP A 10 -18.81 16.61 9.54
N LEU A 11 -18.98 15.91 8.41
CA LEU A 11 -17.95 15.08 7.79
C LEU A 11 -17.24 15.86 6.68
N ARG A 12 -15.90 15.94 6.74
CA ARG A 12 -15.05 16.66 5.77
C ARG A 12 -13.76 15.91 5.43
N GLY A 13 -13.86 14.63 5.09
CA GLY A 13 -12.70 13.81 4.74
C GLY A 13 -12.24 13.99 3.29
N TYR A 14 -10.94 13.81 3.04
CA TYR A 14 -10.39 13.81 1.69
C TYR A 14 -9.25 12.81 1.49
N MET A 15 -9.10 12.39 0.24
CA MET A 15 -8.04 11.48 -0.21
C MET A 15 -7.38 12.07 -1.45
N VAL A 16 -6.07 11.89 -1.56
CA VAL A 16 -5.28 12.21 -2.75
C VAL A 16 -4.41 11.00 -3.10
N ASP A 17 -4.42 10.61 -4.37
CA ASP A 17 -3.47 9.65 -4.95
C ASP A 17 -2.79 10.32 -6.13
N ALA A 18 -1.49 10.53 -6.04
CA ALA A 18 -0.68 11.18 -7.05
C ALA A 18 0.53 10.29 -7.41
N LEU A 19 0.73 10.06 -8.70
CA LEU A 19 1.78 9.19 -9.22
C LEU A 19 2.42 9.77 -10.48
N VAL A 20 3.74 9.76 -10.52
CA VAL A 20 4.54 9.96 -11.74
C VAL A 20 5.37 8.71 -11.98
N LYS A 21 5.29 8.17 -13.21
CA LYS A 21 6.03 6.97 -13.64
C LYS A 21 6.83 7.27 -14.90
N ALA A 22 8.09 6.84 -14.91
CA ALA A 22 8.98 6.88 -16.06
C ALA A 22 9.38 5.46 -16.48
N VAL A 23 9.37 5.21 -17.78
CA VAL A 23 9.91 3.98 -18.37
C VAL A 23 11.21 4.33 -19.07
N PHE A 24 12.29 3.68 -18.68
CA PHE A 24 13.62 3.87 -19.24
C PHE A 24 13.86 2.79 -20.29
N LEU A 25 14.59 3.14 -21.35
CA LEU A 25 14.96 2.18 -22.40
C LEU A 25 13.75 1.35 -22.88
N PRO A 26 12.70 1.98 -23.43
CA PRO A 26 11.44 1.30 -23.78
C PRO A 26 11.61 0.15 -24.77
N ASP A 27 12.65 0.22 -25.62
CA ASP A 27 13.00 -0.80 -26.60
C ASP A 27 13.84 -1.94 -26.01
N SER A 28 14.28 -1.82 -24.78
CA SER A 28 14.98 -2.88 -24.06
C SER A 28 14.02 -4.00 -23.67
N ALA A 29 14.45 -5.25 -23.76
CA ALA A 29 13.69 -6.40 -23.27
C ALA A 29 13.41 -6.30 -21.77
N ALA A 30 14.27 -5.65 -21.01
CA ALA A 30 14.11 -5.47 -19.56
C ALA A 30 13.10 -4.40 -19.20
N LYS A 31 12.79 -3.43 -20.06
CA LYS A 31 11.80 -2.34 -19.87
C LYS A 31 11.82 -1.79 -18.42
N PRO A 32 12.97 -1.30 -17.94
CA PRO A 32 13.06 -0.79 -16.58
C PRO A 32 12.21 0.45 -16.41
N TRP A 33 11.60 0.58 -15.24
CA TRP A 33 10.77 1.72 -14.88
C TRP A 33 11.03 2.14 -13.44
N ALA A 34 10.76 3.40 -13.15
CA ALA A 34 10.67 3.91 -11.79
C ALA A 34 9.44 4.81 -11.65
N SER A 35 8.93 4.92 -10.44
CA SER A 35 7.86 5.85 -10.13
C SER A 35 8.05 6.47 -8.75
N ALA A 36 7.53 7.67 -8.59
CA ALA A 36 7.37 8.36 -7.33
C ALA A 36 5.92 8.77 -7.20
N GLY A 37 5.37 8.63 -6.01
CA GLY A 37 3.99 8.99 -5.74
C GLY A 37 3.77 9.28 -4.27
N CYS A 38 2.55 9.70 -3.97
CA CYS A 38 2.09 9.91 -2.61
C CYS A 38 0.61 9.54 -2.53
N LEU A 39 0.28 8.71 -1.57
CA LEU A 39 -1.07 8.44 -1.16
C LEU A 39 -1.33 9.20 0.13
N TYR A 40 -2.44 9.94 0.18
CA TYR A 40 -2.81 10.75 1.33
C TYR A 40 -4.27 10.49 1.69
N PHE A 41 -4.51 10.24 2.97
CA PHE A 41 -5.84 10.18 3.59
C PHE A 41 -5.85 11.13 4.78
N SER A 42 -6.83 12.03 4.85
CA SER A 42 -6.98 12.94 5.98
C SER A 42 -7.16 12.17 7.30
N GLY A 43 -6.61 12.71 8.37
CA GLY A 43 -6.87 12.33 9.74
C GLY A 43 -8.04 13.12 10.31
N ASP A 44 -8.48 12.74 11.49
CA ASP A 44 -9.45 13.45 12.29
C ASP A 44 -8.69 14.30 13.31
N ASP A 45 -8.86 15.63 13.25
CA ASP A 45 -8.21 16.53 14.19
C ASP A 45 -8.92 16.40 15.55
N PRO A 46 -8.23 15.95 16.61
CA PRO A 46 -8.82 15.77 17.94
C PRO A 46 -9.31 17.08 18.59
N ASP A 47 -8.84 18.23 18.11
CA ASP A 47 -9.25 19.56 18.60
C ASP A 47 -10.43 20.13 17.79
N SER A 48 -10.85 19.46 16.72
CA SER A 48 -12.00 19.82 15.88
C SER A 48 -13.31 19.21 16.40
N THR A 49 -14.44 19.86 16.10
CA THR A 49 -15.78 19.30 16.32
C THR A 49 -16.32 18.55 15.10
N ASP A 50 -15.67 18.70 13.95
CA ASP A 50 -16.00 18.04 12.70
C ASP A 50 -15.29 16.68 12.63
N ASP A 51 -15.81 15.76 11.83
CA ASP A 51 -15.15 14.51 11.50
C ASP A 51 -14.36 14.69 10.20
N GLU A 52 -13.04 14.85 10.31
CA GLU A 52 -12.17 15.14 9.16
C GLU A 52 -11.44 13.89 8.64
N GLY A 53 -11.58 12.77 9.34
CA GLY A 53 -10.98 11.52 8.96
C GLY A 53 -11.58 10.94 7.68
N TRP A 54 -10.72 10.61 6.70
CA TRP A 54 -11.16 9.89 5.52
C TRP A 54 -11.79 8.55 5.91
N ASN A 55 -12.94 8.24 5.34
CA ASN A 55 -13.64 6.98 5.55
C ASN A 55 -13.89 6.30 4.20
N PRO A 56 -13.30 5.13 3.92
CA PRO A 56 -13.50 4.43 2.65
C PRO A 56 -14.94 3.94 2.44
N LEU A 57 -15.86 4.15 3.40
CA LEU A 57 -17.27 3.73 3.37
C LEU A 57 -17.39 2.22 3.09
N TRP A 58 -18.00 1.86 1.96
CA TRP A 58 -18.19 0.47 1.53
C TRP A 58 -17.06 -0.06 0.64
N ALA A 59 -16.10 0.79 0.30
CA ALA A 59 -14.97 0.33 -0.48
C ALA A 59 -14.15 -0.67 0.34
N ARG A 60 -13.86 -1.81 -0.25
CA ARG A 60 -12.76 -2.62 0.24
C ARG A 60 -11.51 -1.77 0.09
N TYR A 61 -10.75 -1.71 1.12
CA TYR A 61 -9.54 -0.94 1.33
C TYR A 61 -8.76 -0.65 0.05
N PRO A 62 -8.42 0.61 -0.21
CA PRO A 62 -7.57 0.93 -1.34
C PRO A 62 -6.25 0.18 -1.20
N GLN A 63 -5.80 -0.46 -2.26
CA GLN A 63 -4.53 -1.19 -2.26
C GLN A 63 -3.39 -0.19 -2.22
N PHE A 64 -2.65 -0.22 -1.14
CA PHE A 64 -1.42 0.54 -0.98
C PHE A 64 -0.22 -0.39 -1.02
N GLY A 65 0.74 -0.07 -1.88
CA GLY A 65 1.95 -0.86 -2.02
C GLY A 65 1.72 -2.22 -2.66
N LEU A 66 2.40 -3.22 -2.15
CA LEU A 66 2.34 -4.59 -2.63
C LEU A 66 1.33 -5.43 -1.86
N SER A 67 1.11 -5.13 -0.57
CA SER A 67 0.07 -5.73 0.26
C SER A 67 -0.39 -4.78 1.35
N ASP A 68 -1.65 -4.87 1.67
CA ASP A 68 -2.28 -4.10 2.74
C ASP A 68 -2.18 -4.80 4.10
N LEU A 69 -1.73 -6.04 4.14
CA LEU A 69 -1.79 -6.87 5.35
C LEU A 69 -0.91 -6.35 6.47
N LEU A 70 0.27 -5.80 6.17
CA LEU A 70 1.13 -5.22 7.19
C LEU A 70 0.51 -3.98 7.83
N ILE A 71 -0.08 -3.12 7.02
CA ILE A 71 -0.79 -1.93 7.50
C ILE A 71 -1.98 -2.36 8.36
N TYR A 72 -2.73 -3.37 7.92
CA TYR A 72 -3.82 -3.95 8.70
C TYR A 72 -3.38 -4.48 10.07
N THR A 73 -2.26 -5.19 10.10
CA THR A 73 -1.79 -5.80 11.34
C THR A 73 -1.43 -4.75 12.39
N TYR A 74 -0.87 -3.63 11.98
CA TYR A 74 -0.48 -2.55 12.88
C TYR A 74 -1.63 -1.60 13.21
N ASP A 75 -2.61 -1.46 12.33
CA ASP A 75 -3.81 -0.67 12.54
C ASP A 75 -5.00 -1.50 13.06
N ALA A 76 -4.79 -2.76 13.42
CA ALA A 76 -5.86 -3.72 13.76
C ALA A 76 -6.71 -3.28 14.95
N ASP A 77 -6.16 -2.57 15.91
CA ASP A 77 -6.90 -2.01 17.04
C ASP A 77 -7.84 -0.87 16.62
N GLY A 78 -7.66 -0.34 15.43
CA GLY A 78 -8.44 0.71 14.83
C GLY A 78 -9.24 0.32 13.60
N ALA A 79 -9.39 -0.98 13.31
CA ALA A 79 -10.19 -1.53 12.21
C ALA A 79 -9.77 -1.02 10.82
N GLY A 80 -8.49 -1.24 10.46
CA GLY A 80 -8.05 -1.04 9.07
C GLY A 80 -8.44 0.33 8.53
N ARG A 81 -8.28 1.35 9.31
CA ARG A 81 -8.62 2.71 8.92
C ARG A 81 -7.61 3.19 7.90
N TRP A 82 -8.00 3.14 6.65
CA TRP A 82 -7.40 3.94 5.61
C TRP A 82 -7.75 5.40 5.86
N SER A 83 -7.28 5.89 6.96
CA SER A 83 -7.45 7.24 7.47
C SER A 83 -6.13 7.66 8.09
N ASN A 84 -5.91 8.95 8.19
CA ASN A 84 -4.76 9.51 8.87
C ASN A 84 -3.42 8.95 8.35
N LEU A 85 -3.25 8.90 7.03
CA LEU A 85 -2.05 8.35 6.39
C LEU A 85 -1.54 9.26 5.28
N ALA A 86 -0.30 9.70 5.40
CA ALA A 86 0.48 10.24 4.29
C ALA A 86 1.61 9.26 3.96
N ALA A 87 1.63 8.77 2.74
CA ALA A 87 2.55 7.72 2.29
C ALA A 87 3.25 8.12 1.00
N PRO A 88 4.25 9.02 1.04
CA PRO A 88 5.15 9.21 -0.08
C PRO A 88 5.94 7.92 -0.35
N TYR A 89 6.06 7.53 -1.62
CA TYR A 89 6.74 6.30 -2.00
C TYR A 89 7.58 6.44 -3.25
N LEU A 90 8.59 5.59 -3.32
CA LEU A 90 9.35 5.31 -4.52
C LEU A 90 9.18 3.85 -4.88
N SER A 91 9.00 3.57 -6.18
CA SER A 91 9.01 2.19 -6.66
C SER A 91 9.77 2.07 -7.97
N ALA A 92 10.32 0.89 -8.20
CA ALA A 92 11.04 0.56 -9.41
C ALA A 92 10.79 -0.90 -9.79
N GLY A 93 10.98 -1.21 -11.06
CA GLY A 93 10.85 -2.59 -11.51
C GLY A 93 11.40 -2.77 -12.92
N PHE A 94 11.52 -4.04 -13.29
CA PHE A 94 11.96 -4.43 -14.62
C PHE A 94 11.49 -5.84 -14.97
N VAL A 95 11.71 -6.22 -16.20
CA VAL A 95 11.42 -7.56 -16.77
C VAL A 95 12.74 -8.33 -16.86
N PRO A 96 13.13 -9.15 -15.85
CA PRO A 96 14.38 -9.91 -15.89
C PRO A 96 14.38 -11.00 -16.98
N HIS A 97 13.21 -11.49 -17.34
CA HIS A 97 12.96 -12.43 -18.39
C HIS A 97 11.57 -12.18 -18.99
N ARG A 98 11.35 -12.55 -20.28
CA ARG A 98 10.08 -12.32 -20.99
C ARG A 98 8.82 -12.75 -20.22
N ASP A 99 8.96 -13.76 -19.37
CA ASP A 99 7.88 -14.35 -18.57
C ASP A 99 7.91 -13.92 -17.10
N ALA A 100 8.80 -13.00 -16.71
CA ALA A 100 8.98 -12.60 -15.33
C ALA A 100 8.98 -11.08 -15.16
N ARG A 101 8.51 -10.62 -14.01
CA ARG A 101 8.52 -9.21 -13.58
C ARG A 101 8.98 -9.12 -12.15
N LEU A 102 9.86 -8.18 -11.87
CA LEU A 102 10.29 -7.81 -10.53
C LEU A 102 9.91 -6.37 -10.26
N SER A 103 9.37 -6.09 -9.08
CA SER A 103 9.12 -4.73 -8.59
C SER A 103 9.53 -4.61 -7.13
N LEU A 104 10.00 -3.42 -6.79
CA LEU A 104 10.40 -3.02 -5.44
C LEU A 104 9.69 -1.71 -5.10
N MET A 105 9.42 -1.50 -3.82
CA MET A 105 8.81 -0.28 -3.31
C MET A 105 9.37 0.05 -1.94
N VAL A 106 9.52 1.33 -1.65
CA VAL A 106 9.80 1.86 -0.32
C VAL A 106 8.90 3.07 -0.07
N SER A 107 8.38 3.18 1.12
CA SER A 107 7.53 4.29 1.55
C SER A 107 7.86 4.69 2.97
N HIS A 108 7.77 5.99 3.25
CA HIS A 108 7.76 6.53 4.59
C HIS A 108 6.32 6.85 4.97
N LEU A 109 5.82 6.23 6.01
CA LEU A 109 4.44 6.34 6.45
C LEU A 109 4.35 7.37 7.58
N LEU A 110 3.50 8.37 7.41
CA LEU A 110 3.27 9.46 8.35
C LEU A 110 1.78 9.52 8.71
N ALA A 111 1.46 9.97 9.90
CA ALA A 111 0.12 10.35 10.30
C ALA A 111 -0.03 11.87 10.16
N PRO A 112 -0.94 12.39 9.32
CA PRO A 112 -1.28 13.81 9.27
C PRO A 112 -1.68 14.41 10.62
N GLU A 113 -2.42 13.64 11.42
CA GLU A 113 -2.85 14.02 12.76
C GLU A 113 -2.26 13.08 13.82
N ASN A 114 -1.88 13.61 14.98
CA ASN A 114 -1.30 12.83 16.07
C ASN A 114 -2.40 12.29 16.99
N ASP A 115 -3.27 11.44 16.44
CA ASP A 115 -4.39 10.76 17.12
C ASP A 115 -4.06 9.31 17.52
N GLY A 116 -2.84 8.87 17.28
CA GLY A 116 -2.38 7.50 17.52
C GLY A 116 -2.13 7.17 18.98
N PRO A 117 -1.94 5.87 19.31
CA PRO A 117 -1.64 5.43 20.67
C PRO A 117 -0.19 5.74 21.11
N GLY A 118 0.65 6.19 20.21
CA GLY A 118 2.05 6.56 20.45
C GLY A 118 2.24 8.03 20.82
N SER A 119 3.44 8.53 20.61
CA SER A 119 3.83 9.90 21.02
C SER A 119 4.21 10.81 19.84
N GLY A 120 4.13 10.33 18.61
CA GLY A 120 4.54 11.05 17.42
C GLY A 120 3.67 10.76 16.19
N ASP A 121 4.07 11.34 15.08
CA ASP A 121 3.40 11.26 13.79
C ASP A 121 4.04 10.26 12.81
N GLN A 122 5.15 9.62 13.20
CA GLN A 122 5.86 8.67 12.35
C GLN A 122 5.17 7.30 12.41
N ARG A 123 4.43 6.92 11.36
CA ARG A 123 3.88 5.56 11.24
C ARG A 123 4.93 4.54 10.83
N GLY A 124 6.06 4.97 10.26
CA GLY A 124 7.23 4.14 10.07
C GLY A 124 7.69 3.97 8.63
N TRP A 125 8.53 2.95 8.39
CA TRP A 125 9.06 2.64 7.08
C TRP A 125 8.49 1.34 6.54
N TYR A 126 8.00 1.39 5.32
CA TYR A 126 7.52 0.23 4.57
C TYR A 126 8.45 -0.07 3.41
N ALA A 127 8.77 -1.34 3.21
CA ALA A 127 9.47 -1.84 2.04
C ALA A 127 8.79 -3.11 1.52
N GLY A 128 8.69 -3.25 0.20
CA GLY A 128 8.07 -4.40 -0.43
C GLY A 128 8.81 -4.83 -1.69
N ALA A 129 8.75 -6.13 -1.97
CA ALA A 129 9.26 -6.74 -3.19
C ALA A 129 8.22 -7.71 -3.75
N SER A 130 8.02 -7.70 -5.06
CA SER A 130 7.11 -8.62 -5.76
C SER A 130 7.82 -9.22 -6.97
N TYR A 131 7.74 -10.53 -7.10
CA TYR A 131 8.21 -11.28 -8.25
C TYR A 131 7.06 -12.09 -8.83
N GLN A 132 6.74 -11.85 -10.09
CA GLN A 132 5.72 -12.57 -10.84
C GLN A 132 6.37 -13.30 -12.00
N VAL A 133 5.93 -14.53 -12.25
CA VAL A 133 6.47 -15.35 -13.34
C VAL A 133 5.39 -16.23 -13.98
N VAL A 134 5.41 -16.34 -15.29
CA VAL A 134 4.62 -17.35 -16.02
C VAL A 134 5.43 -18.65 -15.98
N LEU A 135 4.94 -19.63 -15.23
CA LEU A 135 5.57 -20.94 -15.03
C LEU A 135 5.32 -21.87 -16.19
N ALA A 136 4.11 -21.85 -16.75
CA ALA A 136 3.75 -22.64 -17.91
C ALA A 136 2.68 -21.94 -18.74
N ARG A 137 2.78 -22.08 -20.07
CA ARG A 137 1.75 -21.69 -21.03
C ARG A 137 1.16 -22.94 -21.65
N ALA A 138 -0.16 -22.93 -21.84
CA ALA A 138 -0.89 -24.07 -22.38
C ALA A 138 -0.62 -25.42 -21.66
N PRO A 139 -0.63 -25.46 -20.30
CA PRO A 139 -0.31 -26.71 -19.60
C PRO A 139 -1.37 -27.81 -19.81
N LEU A 140 -2.62 -27.45 -20.01
CA LEU A 140 -3.73 -28.40 -20.24
C LEU A 140 -4.54 -28.05 -21.49
N ALA A 141 -4.70 -26.79 -21.86
CA ALA A 141 -5.42 -26.29 -23.02
C ALA A 141 -4.70 -25.10 -23.68
N GLN A 142 -5.03 -24.76 -24.93
CA GLN A 142 -4.27 -23.80 -25.75
C GLN A 142 -4.16 -22.37 -25.18
N ARG A 143 -5.04 -21.97 -24.27
CA ARG A 143 -5.06 -20.62 -23.70
C ARG A 143 -4.74 -20.55 -22.21
N ASP A 144 -4.43 -21.68 -21.63
CA ASP A 144 -4.17 -21.76 -20.21
C ASP A 144 -2.82 -21.14 -19.84
N GLU A 145 -2.76 -20.54 -18.67
CA GLU A 145 -1.51 -20.08 -18.07
C GLU A 145 -1.44 -20.48 -16.60
N LEU A 146 -0.28 -20.99 -16.19
CA LEU A 146 0.08 -21.15 -14.78
C LEU A 146 1.07 -20.05 -14.41
N LYS A 147 0.71 -19.22 -13.43
CA LYS A 147 1.52 -18.10 -12.93
C LYS A 147 1.93 -18.33 -11.49
N GLY A 148 3.15 -17.95 -11.17
CA GLY A 148 3.65 -17.85 -9.81
C GLY A 148 3.77 -16.38 -9.38
N HIS A 149 3.48 -16.12 -8.11
CA HIS A 149 3.71 -14.83 -7.48
C HIS A 149 4.37 -15.05 -6.14
N LEU A 150 5.48 -14.33 -5.89
CA LEU A 150 6.16 -14.25 -4.61
C LEU A 150 6.18 -12.79 -4.17
N GLN A 151 5.83 -12.54 -2.92
CA GLN A 151 5.78 -11.21 -2.33
C GLN A 151 6.42 -11.23 -0.95
N ALA A 152 7.28 -10.28 -0.69
CA ALA A 152 7.91 -10.07 0.60
C ALA A 152 7.73 -8.62 1.03
N GLU A 153 7.40 -8.39 2.29
CA GLU A 153 7.20 -7.07 2.85
C GLU A 153 7.83 -6.94 4.22
N LEU A 154 8.17 -5.72 4.55
CA LEU A 154 8.70 -5.30 5.83
C LEU A 154 8.04 -3.98 6.22
N LEU A 155 7.63 -3.89 7.48
CA LEU A 155 7.21 -2.64 8.11
C LEU A 155 8.00 -2.45 9.41
N GLU A 156 8.75 -1.38 9.48
CA GLU A 156 9.38 -0.91 10.72
C GLU A 156 8.50 0.22 11.30
N PRO A 157 7.77 -0.04 12.41
CA PRO A 157 6.83 0.91 12.95
C PRO A 157 7.53 2.09 13.61
N GLY A 158 6.96 3.28 13.45
CA GLY A 158 7.40 4.51 14.07
C GLY A 158 6.75 4.80 15.42
N ASP A 159 6.91 6.01 15.90
CA ASP A 159 6.46 6.49 17.20
C ASP A 159 4.96 6.82 17.28
N TYR A 160 4.25 6.80 16.15
CA TYR A 160 2.78 6.85 16.10
C TYR A 160 2.14 5.65 16.83
N TYR A 161 2.81 4.49 16.76
CA TYR A 161 2.36 3.27 17.45
C TYR A 161 2.90 3.21 18.89
N ALA A 162 2.29 2.38 19.73
CA ALA A 162 2.79 2.16 21.08
C ALA A 162 4.21 1.56 21.08
N ARG A 163 4.99 1.85 22.13
CA ARG A 163 6.44 1.58 22.20
C ARG A 163 6.86 0.10 22.10
N ASP A 164 5.94 -0.83 22.24
CA ASP A 164 6.16 -2.28 22.20
C ASP A 164 5.95 -2.90 20.80
N ARG A 165 5.82 -2.09 19.77
CA ARG A 165 5.69 -2.56 18.39
C ARG A 165 7.05 -3.05 17.86
N HIS A 166 7.01 -4.18 17.19
CA HIS A 166 8.16 -4.82 16.55
C HIS A 166 8.08 -4.73 15.04
N THR A 167 9.22 -4.80 14.37
CA THR A 167 9.28 -4.89 12.91
C THR A 167 8.44 -6.07 12.42
N GLY A 168 7.52 -5.78 11.50
CA GLY A 168 6.65 -6.77 10.87
C GLY A 168 7.24 -7.30 9.57
N TYR A 169 7.08 -8.60 9.34
CA TYR A 169 7.49 -9.26 8.12
C TYR A 169 6.32 -10.03 7.53
N PHE A 170 6.18 -9.97 6.21
CA PHE A 170 5.18 -10.73 5.48
C PHE A 170 5.82 -11.43 4.29
N LEU A 171 5.50 -12.70 4.12
CA LEU A 171 5.88 -13.48 2.95
C LEU A 171 4.66 -14.20 2.41
N ARG A 172 4.38 -14.02 1.13
CA ARG A 172 3.28 -14.65 0.42
C ARG A 172 3.79 -15.30 -0.86
N TRP A 173 3.26 -16.47 -1.17
CA TRP A 173 3.40 -17.08 -2.47
C TRP A 173 2.04 -17.52 -2.98
N GLU A 174 1.84 -17.45 -4.27
CA GLU A 174 0.59 -17.83 -4.93
C GLU A 174 0.89 -18.58 -6.23
N LEU A 175 0.03 -19.54 -6.52
CA LEU A 175 -0.10 -20.13 -7.83
C LEU A 175 -1.49 -19.79 -8.37
N CYS A 176 -1.53 -19.20 -9.56
CA CYS A 176 -2.75 -18.83 -10.23
C CYS A 176 -2.83 -19.59 -11.56
N TYR A 177 -3.87 -20.36 -11.73
CA TYR A 177 -4.19 -21.02 -13.00
C TYR A 177 -5.38 -20.32 -13.64
N SER A 178 -5.19 -19.85 -14.87
CA SER A 178 -6.23 -19.22 -15.69
C SER A 178 -6.49 -20.05 -16.95
N PHE A 179 -7.73 -20.22 -17.29
CA PHE A 179 -8.21 -21.02 -18.44
C PHE A 179 -9.24 -20.25 -19.26
#